data_1e34482097ffa456d4fee10be5b086eb
#
_entry.id   1e34482097ffa456d4fee10be5b086eb
#
_cell.length_a   1.000
_cell.length_b   1.000
_cell.length_c   1.000
_cell.angle_alpha   90.00
_cell.angle_beta   90.00
_cell.angle_gamma   90.00
#
_symmetry.space_group_name_H-M   'P 1'
#
loop_
_entity.id
_entity.type
_entity.pdbx_description
1 polymer ?
#
loop_
_entity_poly.entity_id
_entity_poly.type
_entity_poly.pdbx_seq_one_letter_code
_entity_poly.pdbx_strand_id
1 'polypeptide(L)'
;MLLAYELFPDYYDTLKLNIPESGNGVPDLLNEIRWEVDWLLTMQDPYDGGVYHKLTTKHFCGMVQPVDDKLDRYVVKKSTAATLDFVAEMAMISRVYKNVDKELSKKALKAAEKAWNWAKSNAAILFTNPEGIRTGSYADMNVEDEWFWAASELFITTKEEKYFKELDFFQKFESPNWSKVNTLGLLSLRVHLDDLPECADKNVISRKFYTLVNGLYNQYKFAGGKISLKKFEWGSNGEIAEIGAILGIAYLKEKDAKFAEGMLSHFNYILGCNPTEYSFVTMFGDKYPEKLHDRRMASDNYNYPLPGYVCGGANPNQISDCGRNNYPSLAPARCYLDEQCSYSTNEIAINWNAPMVLLTGMVNNIYSAK
;
A
#
# COMPACT_ATOMS: atom_id res chain seq x y z
N MET A 1 2.06 5.50 2.76
CA MET A 1 3.01 6.36 3.54
C MET A 1 2.80 7.85 3.27
N LEU A 2 2.74 8.34 2.02
CA LEU A 2 2.48 9.76 1.72
C LEU A 2 1.18 10.27 2.35
N LEU A 3 0.08 9.52 2.25
CA LEU A 3 -1.20 9.87 2.88
C LEU A 3 -1.10 9.94 4.42
N ALA A 4 -0.25 9.13 5.04
CA ALA A 4 0.00 9.20 6.49
C ALA A 4 0.62 10.54 6.87
N TYR A 5 1.62 10.99 6.09
CA TYR A 5 2.23 12.30 6.29
C TYR A 5 1.21 13.44 6.08
N GLU A 6 0.39 13.38 5.01
CA GLU A 6 -0.64 14.40 4.74
C GLU A 6 -1.70 14.51 5.86
N LEU A 7 -2.02 13.39 6.51
CA LEU A 7 -2.98 13.37 7.63
C LEU A 7 -2.40 13.90 8.95
N PHE A 8 -1.11 13.69 9.19
CA PHE A 8 -0.46 13.99 10.47
C PHE A 8 0.94 14.60 10.29
N PRO A 9 1.06 15.72 9.56
CA PRO A 9 2.37 16.32 9.28
C PRO A 9 3.13 16.66 10.56
N ASP A 10 2.49 17.32 11.55
CA ASP A 10 3.13 17.72 12.80
C ASP A 10 3.72 16.53 13.59
N TYR A 11 3.05 15.38 13.52
CA TYR A 11 3.53 14.15 14.14
C TYR A 11 4.78 13.63 13.43
N TYR A 12 4.72 13.50 12.11
CA TYR A 12 5.83 12.94 11.34
C TYR A 12 7.02 13.90 11.21
N ASP A 13 6.82 15.20 11.31
CA ASP A 13 7.89 16.20 11.36
C ASP A 13 8.77 16.05 12.61
N THR A 14 8.19 15.55 13.70
CA THR A 14 8.88 15.38 14.98
C THR A 14 9.30 13.94 15.27
N LEU A 15 8.74 12.97 14.57
CA LEU A 15 9.03 11.54 14.75
C LEU A 15 10.48 11.23 14.37
N LYS A 16 11.19 10.58 15.28
CA LYS A 16 12.58 10.10 15.06
C LYS A 16 12.57 8.60 14.82
N LEU A 17 12.97 8.18 13.63
CA LEU A 17 13.05 6.78 13.23
C LEU A 17 14.45 6.19 13.43
N ASN A 18 15.44 7.02 13.81
CA ASN A 18 16.85 6.62 13.98
C ASN A 18 17.47 5.99 12.72
N ILE A 19 17.09 6.53 11.57
CA ILE A 19 17.66 6.17 10.26
C ILE A 19 18.94 6.96 9.98
N PRO A 20 19.79 6.55 9.03
CA PRO A 20 21.04 7.26 8.71
C PRO A 20 20.84 8.74 8.38
N GLU A 21 19.72 9.10 7.79
CA GLU A 21 19.37 10.46 7.38
C GLU A 21 18.79 11.32 8.51
N SER A 22 18.51 10.74 9.70
CA SER A 22 17.93 11.48 10.82
C SER A 22 18.72 12.73 11.16
N GLY A 23 18.04 13.89 11.26
CA GLY A 23 18.66 15.17 11.62
C GLY A 23 19.17 16.00 10.45
N ASN A 24 18.95 15.60 9.21
CA ASN A 24 19.32 16.36 8.01
C ASN A 24 18.37 17.55 7.70
N GLY A 25 17.34 17.77 8.51
CA GLY A 25 16.33 18.82 8.31
C GLY A 25 15.11 18.39 7.48
N VAL A 26 15.09 17.15 7.03
CA VAL A 26 13.92 16.51 6.39
C VAL A 26 13.30 15.54 7.40
N PRO A 27 11.96 15.47 7.52
CA PRO A 27 11.30 14.45 8.35
C PRO A 27 11.74 13.03 8.00
N ASP A 28 12.02 12.21 9.01
CA ASP A 28 12.57 10.85 8.80
C ASP A 28 11.65 10.00 7.90
N LEU A 29 10.32 10.09 8.05
CA LEU A 29 9.38 9.39 7.16
C LEU A 29 9.56 9.81 5.69
N LEU A 30 9.79 11.08 5.42
CA LEU A 30 10.01 11.56 4.05
C LEU A 30 11.38 11.13 3.51
N ASN A 31 12.41 11.02 4.36
CA ASN A 31 13.69 10.43 3.98
C ASN A 31 13.50 8.96 3.54
N GLU A 32 12.74 8.15 4.29
CA GLU A 32 12.44 6.77 3.90
C GLU A 32 11.67 6.68 2.57
N ILE A 33 10.64 7.52 2.40
CA ILE A 33 9.88 7.58 1.14
C ILE A 33 10.78 7.96 -0.03
N ARG A 34 11.79 8.80 0.20
CA ARG A 34 12.70 9.29 -0.83
C ARG A 34 13.47 8.17 -1.55
N TRP A 35 13.83 7.11 -0.84
CA TRP A 35 14.49 5.94 -1.45
C TRP A 35 13.66 5.32 -2.57
N GLU A 36 12.37 5.11 -2.34
CA GLU A 36 11.46 4.57 -3.34
C GLU A 36 11.24 5.57 -4.48
N VAL A 37 11.07 6.86 -4.16
CA VAL A 37 10.85 7.92 -5.15
C VAL A 37 12.02 8.02 -6.13
N ASP A 38 13.24 8.00 -5.62
CA ASP A 38 14.43 8.11 -6.48
C ASP A 38 14.55 6.89 -7.40
N TRP A 39 14.19 5.70 -6.92
CA TRP A 39 14.13 4.51 -7.75
C TRP A 39 13.00 4.58 -8.79
N LEU A 40 11.76 4.94 -8.40
CA LEU A 40 10.62 5.08 -9.30
C LEU A 40 10.91 6.04 -10.46
N LEU A 41 11.58 7.14 -10.19
CA LEU A 41 11.99 8.11 -11.23
C LEU A 41 12.94 7.49 -12.27
N THR A 42 13.68 6.42 -11.94
CA THR A 42 14.53 5.70 -12.91
C THR A 42 13.72 4.77 -13.81
N MET A 43 12.50 4.41 -13.40
CA MET A 43 11.62 3.51 -14.16
C MET A 43 10.83 4.22 -15.27
N GLN A 44 10.83 5.56 -15.27
CA GLN A 44 10.22 6.32 -16.36
C GLN A 44 11.17 6.44 -17.56
N ASP A 45 10.70 6.07 -18.74
CA ASP A 45 11.45 6.31 -19.97
C ASP A 45 11.59 7.82 -20.23
N PRO A 46 12.83 8.34 -20.29
CA PRO A 46 13.07 9.77 -20.49
C PRO A 46 12.64 10.29 -21.86
N TYR A 47 12.46 9.44 -22.86
CA TYR A 47 12.08 9.85 -24.21
C TYR A 47 10.58 10.09 -24.34
N ASP A 48 9.76 9.11 -24.01
CA ASP A 48 8.31 9.17 -24.21
C ASP A 48 7.49 9.36 -22.93
N GLY A 49 8.04 9.03 -21.75
CA GLY A 49 7.41 9.22 -20.44
C GLY A 49 6.62 8.02 -19.93
N GLY A 50 6.49 6.96 -20.69
CA GLY A 50 5.90 5.70 -20.22
C GLY A 50 6.77 5.03 -19.17
N VAL A 51 6.16 4.27 -18.26
CA VAL A 51 6.85 3.64 -17.13
C VAL A 51 6.97 2.14 -17.36
N TYR A 52 8.17 1.61 -17.10
CA TYR A 52 8.43 0.17 -17.17
C TYR A 52 7.70 -0.55 -16.04
N HIS A 53 7.09 -1.68 -16.38
CA HIS A 53 6.21 -2.40 -15.45
C HIS A 53 6.94 -2.95 -14.22
N LYS A 54 8.12 -3.49 -14.40
CA LYS A 54 8.96 -3.97 -13.30
C LYS A 54 10.43 -4.09 -13.69
N LEU A 55 11.30 -4.04 -12.69
CA LEU A 55 12.67 -4.53 -12.73
C LEU A 55 12.69 -5.93 -12.09
N THR A 56 13.25 -6.94 -12.77
CA THR A 56 13.18 -8.33 -12.33
C THR A 56 14.39 -9.14 -12.79
N THR A 57 14.58 -10.31 -12.20
CA THR A 57 15.41 -11.40 -12.72
C THR A 57 14.57 -12.33 -13.59
N LYS A 58 15.16 -13.25 -14.33
CA LYS A 58 14.41 -14.26 -15.13
C LYS A 58 13.64 -15.23 -14.23
N HIS A 59 14.15 -15.57 -13.09
CA HIS A 59 13.56 -16.41 -12.05
C HIS A 59 13.98 -15.91 -10.68
N PHE A 60 13.26 -16.29 -9.65
CA PHE A 60 13.62 -15.88 -8.29
C PHE A 60 14.99 -16.43 -7.90
N CYS A 61 15.78 -15.61 -7.17
CA CYS A 61 17.03 -16.07 -6.58
C CYS A 61 16.78 -17.11 -5.46
N GLY A 62 17.83 -17.83 -5.08
CA GLY A 62 17.83 -18.69 -3.90
C GLY A 62 17.76 -17.90 -2.60
N MET A 63 17.87 -18.61 -1.48
CA MET A 63 18.02 -18.00 -0.15
C MET A 63 19.47 -17.53 -0.01
N VAL A 64 19.72 -16.28 -0.39
CA VAL A 64 21.02 -15.63 -0.43
C VAL A 64 20.92 -14.20 0.07
N GLN A 65 22.01 -13.66 0.56
CA GLN A 65 22.11 -12.25 0.88
C GLN A 65 22.05 -11.40 -0.40
N PRO A 66 21.52 -10.16 -0.37
CA PRO A 66 21.45 -9.29 -1.55
C PRO A 66 22.80 -9.07 -2.24
N VAL A 67 23.89 -9.03 -1.47
CA VAL A 67 25.27 -8.88 -1.99
C VAL A 67 25.73 -10.11 -2.79
N ASP A 68 25.16 -11.28 -2.51
CA ASP A 68 25.51 -12.56 -3.15
C ASP A 68 24.57 -12.90 -4.32
N ASP A 69 23.47 -12.18 -4.51
CA ASP A 69 22.61 -12.34 -5.67
C ASP A 69 23.26 -11.71 -6.90
N LYS A 70 23.79 -12.58 -7.77
CA LYS A 70 24.50 -12.22 -8.99
C LYS A 70 23.64 -12.37 -10.26
N LEU A 71 22.33 -12.60 -10.11
CA LEU A 71 21.44 -12.71 -11.24
C LEU A 71 21.29 -11.37 -11.98
N ASP A 72 21.32 -11.43 -13.31
CA ASP A 72 21.07 -10.25 -14.14
C ASP A 72 19.68 -9.67 -13.89
N ARG A 73 19.60 -8.35 -13.86
CA ARG A 73 18.35 -7.58 -13.73
C ARG A 73 17.86 -7.12 -15.08
N TYR A 74 16.58 -7.26 -15.32
CA TYR A 74 15.91 -6.90 -16.57
C TYR A 74 14.80 -5.90 -16.29
N VAL A 75 14.86 -4.76 -16.95
CA VAL A 75 13.73 -3.85 -17.07
C VAL A 75 12.83 -4.41 -18.16
N VAL A 76 11.56 -4.63 -17.85
CA VAL A 76 10.62 -5.22 -18.80
C VAL A 76 9.59 -4.21 -19.27
N LYS A 77 8.86 -4.55 -20.32
CA LYS A 77 7.89 -3.70 -21.04
C LYS A 77 7.20 -2.63 -20.21
N LYS A 78 6.91 -1.50 -20.80
CA LYS A 78 6.00 -0.49 -20.24
C LYS A 78 4.58 -1.03 -20.17
N SER A 79 3.78 -0.55 -19.20
CA SER A 79 2.36 -0.84 -19.12
C SER A 79 1.57 0.39 -18.73
N THR A 80 0.28 0.38 -19.06
CA THR A 80 -0.63 1.47 -18.67
C THR A 80 -0.82 1.52 -17.17
N ALA A 81 -1.01 0.36 -16.50
CA ALA A 81 -1.14 0.30 -15.04
C ALA A 81 0.06 0.94 -14.33
N ALA A 82 1.29 0.41 -14.54
CA ALA A 82 2.48 0.97 -13.89
C ALA A 82 2.71 2.45 -14.22
N THR A 83 2.31 2.90 -15.42
CA THR A 83 2.43 4.31 -15.77
C THR A 83 1.43 5.18 -15.01
N LEU A 84 0.20 4.72 -14.81
CA LEU A 84 -0.83 5.46 -14.07
C LEU A 84 -0.57 5.44 -12.56
N ASP A 85 -0.11 4.33 -12.00
CA ASP A 85 0.34 4.27 -10.60
C ASP A 85 1.46 5.27 -10.35
N PHE A 86 2.44 5.30 -11.24
CA PHE A 86 3.52 6.30 -11.18
C PHE A 86 2.98 7.74 -11.27
N VAL A 87 1.98 8.02 -12.11
CA VAL A 87 1.33 9.35 -12.16
C VAL A 87 0.77 9.71 -10.80
N ALA A 88 0.01 8.81 -10.17
CA ALA A 88 -0.60 9.06 -8.86
C ALA A 88 0.47 9.35 -7.80
N GLU A 89 1.46 8.49 -7.70
CA GLU A 89 2.55 8.63 -6.74
C GLU A 89 3.34 9.92 -6.94
N MET A 90 3.74 10.25 -8.17
CA MET A 90 4.49 11.47 -8.47
C MET A 90 3.67 12.75 -8.23
N ALA A 91 2.37 12.72 -8.46
CA ALA A 91 1.49 13.85 -8.12
C ALA A 91 1.40 14.06 -6.60
N MET A 92 1.28 12.98 -5.81
CA MET A 92 1.35 13.03 -4.34
C MET A 92 2.70 13.57 -3.86
N ILE A 93 3.79 13.03 -4.39
CA ILE A 93 5.15 13.47 -4.05
C ILE A 93 5.33 14.95 -4.33
N SER A 94 4.84 15.44 -5.47
CA SER A 94 4.92 16.86 -5.80
C SER A 94 4.32 17.75 -4.72
N ARG A 95 3.13 17.43 -4.20
CA ARG A 95 2.49 18.27 -3.18
C ARG A 95 3.08 18.08 -1.79
N VAL A 96 3.45 16.84 -1.41
CA VAL A 96 4.03 16.56 -0.09
C VAL A 96 5.41 17.18 0.06
N TYR A 97 6.27 17.09 -0.95
CA TYR A 97 7.61 17.67 -0.88
C TYR A 97 7.69 19.17 -1.23
N LYS A 98 6.56 19.82 -1.53
CA LYS A 98 6.54 21.23 -1.97
C LYS A 98 7.32 22.19 -1.09
N ASN A 99 7.29 22.00 0.21
CA ASN A 99 7.98 22.84 1.18
C ASN A 99 9.30 22.23 1.69
N VAL A 100 9.54 20.96 1.44
CA VAL A 100 10.70 20.20 1.92
C VAL A 100 11.82 20.16 0.87
N ASP A 101 11.45 19.80 -0.37
CA ASP A 101 12.37 19.74 -1.52
C ASP A 101 11.65 20.26 -2.78
N LYS A 102 11.81 21.54 -3.05
CA LYS A 102 11.15 22.21 -4.18
C LYS A 102 11.57 21.68 -5.55
N GLU A 103 12.81 21.22 -5.68
CA GLU A 103 13.29 20.69 -6.95
C GLU A 103 12.71 19.28 -7.22
N LEU A 104 12.66 18.44 -6.19
CA LEU A 104 11.95 17.15 -6.29
C LEU A 104 10.47 17.37 -6.59
N SER A 105 9.80 18.29 -5.88
CA SER A 105 8.39 18.61 -6.10
C SER A 105 8.10 18.95 -7.56
N LYS A 106 8.88 19.86 -8.16
CA LYS A 106 8.74 20.24 -9.58
C LYS A 106 9.06 19.08 -10.53
N LYS A 107 10.12 18.31 -10.23
CA LYS A 107 10.54 17.16 -11.04
C LYS A 107 9.44 16.10 -11.06
N ALA A 108 8.86 15.81 -9.89
CA ALA A 108 7.80 14.82 -9.74
C ALA A 108 6.53 15.22 -10.52
N LEU A 109 6.07 16.48 -10.41
CA LEU A 109 4.91 16.93 -11.18
C LEU A 109 5.14 16.82 -12.68
N LYS A 110 6.30 17.26 -13.16
CA LYS A 110 6.65 17.15 -14.58
C LYS A 110 6.69 15.69 -15.05
N ALA A 111 7.19 14.79 -14.21
CA ALA A 111 7.22 13.37 -14.48
C ALA A 111 5.80 12.78 -14.54
N ALA A 112 4.93 13.15 -13.58
CA ALA A 112 3.52 12.75 -13.56
C ALA A 112 2.78 13.18 -14.83
N GLU A 113 2.89 14.46 -15.21
CA GLU A 113 2.21 14.98 -16.40
C GLU A 113 2.73 14.33 -17.70
N LYS A 114 4.01 14.04 -17.77
CA LYS A 114 4.60 13.32 -18.90
C LYS A 114 4.08 11.90 -19.01
N ALA A 115 4.01 11.18 -17.89
CA ALA A 115 3.47 9.82 -17.80
C ALA A 115 1.97 9.79 -18.13
N TRP A 116 1.20 10.76 -17.63
CA TRP A 116 -0.21 10.92 -17.96
C TRP A 116 -0.44 11.06 -19.47
N ASN A 117 0.33 11.90 -20.12
CA ASN A 117 0.22 12.11 -21.57
C ASN A 117 0.58 10.83 -22.35
N TRP A 118 1.56 10.07 -21.88
CA TRP A 118 1.87 8.76 -22.45
C TRP A 118 0.71 7.79 -22.28
N ALA A 119 0.11 7.70 -21.08
CA ALA A 119 -1.04 6.85 -20.81
C ALA A 119 -2.25 7.21 -21.69
N LYS A 120 -2.54 8.50 -21.90
CA LYS A 120 -3.62 8.95 -22.80
C LYS A 120 -3.42 8.48 -24.24
N SER A 121 -2.17 8.31 -24.68
CA SER A 121 -1.82 7.80 -26.01
C SER A 121 -1.71 6.27 -26.05
N ASN A 122 -1.68 5.60 -24.89
CA ASN A 122 -1.44 4.17 -24.71
C ASN A 122 -2.41 3.58 -23.66
N ALA A 123 -3.69 3.84 -23.80
CA ALA A 123 -4.71 3.63 -22.77
C ALA A 123 -4.92 2.16 -22.31
N ALA A 124 -4.40 1.18 -23.03
CA ALA A 124 -4.62 -0.24 -22.77
C ALA A 124 -3.39 -1.10 -23.13
N ILE A 125 -2.20 -0.67 -22.78
CA ILE A 125 -0.99 -1.51 -22.87
C ILE A 125 -0.96 -2.40 -21.62
N LEU A 126 -1.65 -3.55 -21.72
CA LEU A 126 -1.71 -4.54 -20.64
C LEU A 126 -0.43 -5.35 -20.59
N PHE A 127 0.05 -5.62 -19.38
CA PHE A 127 1.31 -6.33 -19.18
C PHE A 127 1.10 -7.85 -19.16
N THR A 128 2.01 -8.54 -19.79
CA THR A 128 2.23 -9.99 -19.64
C THR A 128 3.72 -10.24 -19.60
N ASN A 129 4.17 -11.20 -18.79
CA ASN A 129 5.58 -11.56 -18.74
C ASN A 129 6.11 -11.88 -20.15
N PRO A 130 7.22 -11.25 -20.56
CA PRO A 130 7.91 -11.69 -21.79
C PRO A 130 8.47 -13.11 -21.63
N GLU A 131 8.74 -13.74 -22.76
CA GLU A 131 9.35 -15.08 -22.78
C GLU A 131 10.64 -15.11 -21.96
N GLY A 132 10.80 -16.16 -21.15
CA GLY A 132 11.94 -16.36 -20.26
C GLY A 132 11.84 -15.69 -18.89
N ILE A 133 10.88 -14.79 -18.64
CA ILE A 133 10.63 -14.21 -17.31
C ILE A 133 9.60 -15.07 -16.58
N ARG A 134 10.01 -15.66 -15.44
CA ARG A 134 9.20 -16.59 -14.64
C ARG A 134 8.88 -16.08 -13.24
N THR A 135 9.29 -14.86 -12.90
CA THR A 135 8.87 -14.18 -11.66
C THR A 135 7.42 -13.74 -11.75
N GLY A 136 6.80 -13.34 -10.63
CA GLY A 136 5.40 -12.88 -10.59
C GLY A 136 5.09 -11.89 -11.72
N SER A 137 3.99 -12.09 -12.43
CA SER A 137 3.62 -11.22 -13.55
C SER A 137 3.18 -9.84 -13.05
N TYR A 138 2.41 -9.81 -11.96
CA TYR A 138 1.74 -8.60 -11.47
C TYR A 138 0.93 -7.91 -12.57
N ALA A 139 0.37 -8.73 -13.48
CA ALA A 139 -0.43 -8.23 -14.58
C ALA A 139 -1.79 -7.75 -14.07
N ASP A 140 -2.18 -6.56 -14.49
CA ASP A 140 -3.54 -6.09 -14.36
C ASP A 140 -4.22 -6.03 -15.73
N MET A 141 -5.42 -6.59 -15.81
CA MET A 141 -6.21 -6.67 -17.04
C MET A 141 -7.30 -5.59 -17.10
N ASN A 142 -7.47 -4.84 -16.01
CA ASN A 142 -8.36 -3.70 -15.92
C ASN A 142 -7.57 -2.52 -15.32
N VAL A 143 -7.51 -1.42 -16.04
CA VAL A 143 -6.76 -0.22 -15.66
C VAL A 143 -7.67 0.99 -15.36
N GLU A 144 -8.96 0.76 -15.23
CA GLU A 144 -9.94 1.84 -14.96
C GLU A 144 -9.74 2.44 -13.57
N ASP A 145 -9.33 1.64 -12.63
CA ASP A 145 -9.08 2.06 -11.26
C ASP A 145 -7.77 2.84 -11.12
N GLU A 146 -6.71 2.49 -11.87
CA GLU A 146 -5.49 3.31 -11.95
C GLU A 146 -5.78 4.66 -12.63
N TRP A 147 -6.63 4.71 -13.66
CA TRP A 147 -7.08 5.97 -14.25
C TRP A 147 -7.74 6.86 -13.20
N PHE A 148 -8.61 6.29 -12.37
CA PHE A 148 -9.28 7.03 -11.30
C PHE A 148 -8.29 7.57 -10.28
N TRP A 149 -7.35 6.73 -9.82
CA TRP A 149 -6.36 7.17 -8.83
C TRP A 149 -5.42 8.24 -9.39
N ALA A 150 -4.86 8.02 -10.56
CA ALA A 150 -3.99 8.98 -11.24
C ALA A 150 -4.66 10.34 -11.45
N ALA A 151 -5.89 10.34 -11.98
CA ALA A 151 -6.66 11.56 -12.18
C ALA A 151 -7.00 12.28 -10.87
N SER A 152 -7.33 11.52 -9.81
CA SER A 152 -7.60 12.07 -8.48
C SER A 152 -6.39 12.82 -7.93
N GLU A 153 -5.21 12.20 -7.98
CA GLU A 153 -4.01 12.79 -7.42
C GLU A 153 -3.50 14.00 -8.22
N LEU A 154 -3.58 13.93 -9.55
CA LEU A 154 -3.30 15.10 -10.40
C LEU A 154 -4.29 16.25 -10.13
N PHE A 155 -5.59 15.94 -9.98
CA PHE A 155 -6.58 16.97 -9.67
C PHE A 155 -6.33 17.64 -8.32
N ILE A 156 -6.05 16.85 -7.27
CA ILE A 156 -5.73 17.38 -5.94
C ILE A 156 -4.50 18.28 -6.00
N THR A 157 -3.47 17.89 -6.77
CA THR A 157 -2.19 18.59 -6.83
C THR A 157 -2.23 19.86 -7.69
N THR A 158 -2.85 19.79 -8.87
CA THR A 158 -2.84 20.88 -9.86
C THR A 158 -4.07 21.78 -9.77
N LYS A 159 -5.17 21.30 -9.22
CA LYS A 159 -6.50 21.93 -9.20
C LYS A 159 -7.13 22.11 -10.59
N GLU A 160 -6.58 21.47 -11.62
CA GLU A 160 -7.07 21.60 -12.99
C GLU A 160 -8.30 20.72 -13.24
N GLU A 161 -9.42 21.35 -13.64
CA GLU A 161 -10.72 20.70 -13.90
C GLU A 161 -10.63 19.53 -14.90
N LYS A 162 -9.69 19.58 -15.84
CA LYS A 162 -9.50 18.53 -16.86
C LYS A 162 -9.32 17.15 -16.23
N TYR A 163 -8.65 17.05 -15.08
CA TYR A 163 -8.43 15.77 -14.38
C TYR A 163 -9.69 15.34 -13.62
N PHE A 164 -10.47 16.27 -13.07
CA PHE A 164 -11.74 15.91 -12.42
C PHE A 164 -12.73 15.30 -13.41
N LYS A 165 -12.74 15.78 -14.64
CA LYS A 165 -13.60 15.26 -15.74
C LYS A 165 -13.28 13.82 -16.16
N GLU A 166 -12.08 13.31 -15.82
CA GLU A 166 -11.68 11.92 -16.08
C GLU A 166 -12.15 10.95 -14.96
N LEU A 167 -12.70 11.45 -13.84
CA LEU A 167 -13.11 10.62 -12.72
C LEU A 167 -14.45 9.92 -12.97
N ASP A 168 -14.41 8.60 -13.07
CA ASP A 168 -15.62 7.78 -13.14
C ASP A 168 -16.07 7.32 -11.74
N PHE A 169 -17.04 8.00 -11.17
CA PHE A 169 -17.64 7.63 -9.89
C PHE A 169 -18.67 6.49 -9.97
N PHE A 170 -18.93 5.90 -11.15
CA PHE A 170 -19.77 4.71 -11.26
C PHE A 170 -19.03 3.42 -10.89
N GLN A 171 -17.71 3.46 -10.82
CA GLN A 171 -16.91 2.36 -10.36
C GLN A 171 -17.32 1.89 -8.95
N LYS A 172 -17.05 0.62 -8.66
CA LYS A 172 -17.16 0.06 -7.31
C LYS A 172 -15.92 0.41 -6.51
N PHE A 173 -16.12 0.93 -5.31
CA PHE A 173 -15.05 1.16 -4.33
C PHE A 173 -15.09 0.08 -3.26
N GLU A 174 -13.95 -0.54 -3.01
CA GLU A 174 -13.78 -1.57 -1.98
C GLU A 174 -12.39 -1.41 -1.33
N SER A 175 -11.98 -2.25 -0.37
CA SER A 175 -10.65 -2.18 0.21
C SER A 175 -9.59 -2.28 -0.90
N PRO A 176 -8.58 -1.38 -0.91
CA PRO A 176 -7.55 -1.39 -1.92
C PRO A 176 -6.65 -2.63 -1.78
N ASN A 177 -6.07 -3.04 -2.87
CA ASN A 177 -5.01 -4.04 -2.93
C ASN A 177 -4.13 -3.77 -4.15
N TRP A 178 -3.16 -4.63 -4.42
CA TRP A 178 -2.17 -4.44 -5.50
C TRP A 178 -2.79 -4.28 -6.92
N SER A 179 -4.00 -4.72 -7.13
CA SER A 179 -4.71 -4.63 -8.42
C SER A 179 -6.02 -3.86 -8.36
N LYS A 180 -6.27 -3.11 -7.26
CA LYS A 180 -7.48 -2.30 -7.08
C LYS A 180 -7.12 -1.06 -6.30
N VAL A 181 -6.91 0.03 -7.01
CA VAL A 181 -6.30 1.25 -6.46
C VAL A 181 -7.24 2.46 -6.44
N ASN A 182 -8.42 2.41 -7.09
CA ASN A 182 -9.34 3.56 -7.16
C ASN A 182 -9.74 4.10 -5.78
N THR A 183 -9.84 3.23 -4.78
CA THR A 183 -10.16 3.67 -3.41
C THR A 183 -9.07 4.57 -2.83
N LEU A 184 -7.80 4.39 -3.18
CA LEU A 184 -6.73 5.31 -2.77
C LEU A 184 -7.02 6.74 -3.24
N GLY A 185 -7.43 6.91 -4.51
CA GLY A 185 -7.86 8.19 -5.05
C GLY A 185 -9.09 8.77 -4.32
N LEU A 186 -10.08 7.93 -4.01
CA LEU A 186 -11.26 8.36 -3.25
C LEU A 186 -10.90 8.81 -1.83
N LEU A 187 -9.97 8.14 -1.16
CA LEU A 187 -9.47 8.53 0.17
C LEU A 187 -8.76 9.88 0.10
N SER A 188 -7.87 10.07 -0.87
CA SER A 188 -7.17 11.35 -1.09
C SER A 188 -8.16 12.48 -1.39
N LEU A 189 -9.14 12.27 -2.29
CA LEU A 189 -10.20 13.26 -2.56
C LEU A 189 -11.00 13.60 -1.30
N ARG A 190 -11.31 12.61 -0.45
CA ARG A 190 -12.04 12.84 0.80
C ARG A 190 -11.20 13.58 1.84
N VAL A 191 -9.90 13.27 1.93
CA VAL A 191 -8.97 13.96 2.85
C VAL A 191 -8.85 15.44 2.49
N HIS A 192 -8.72 15.75 1.21
CA HIS A 192 -8.56 17.10 0.68
C HIS A 192 -9.86 17.81 0.30
N LEU A 193 -11.04 17.26 0.67
CA LEU A 193 -12.34 17.70 0.20
C LEU A 193 -12.58 19.21 0.33
N ASP A 194 -12.15 19.79 1.45
CA ASP A 194 -12.39 21.19 1.77
C ASP A 194 -11.56 22.12 0.87
N ASP A 195 -10.36 21.66 0.45
CA ASP A 195 -9.42 22.38 -0.40
C ASP A 195 -9.65 22.15 -1.91
N LEU A 196 -10.62 21.34 -2.29
CA LEU A 196 -10.96 21.11 -3.71
C LEU A 196 -11.66 22.34 -4.29
N PRO A 197 -11.36 22.71 -5.57
CA PRO A 197 -12.00 23.82 -6.26
C PRO A 197 -13.51 23.56 -6.50
N GLU A 198 -14.26 24.61 -6.86
CA GLU A 198 -15.70 24.55 -7.05
C GLU A 198 -16.17 23.59 -8.17
N CYS A 199 -15.30 23.27 -9.12
CA CYS A 199 -15.62 22.29 -10.16
C CYS A 199 -15.74 20.85 -9.63
N ALA A 200 -15.28 20.58 -8.40
CA ALA A 200 -15.40 19.26 -7.77
C ALA A 200 -16.82 19.02 -7.24
N ASP A 201 -17.46 17.93 -7.64
CA ASP A 201 -18.68 17.47 -6.98
C ASP A 201 -18.35 16.84 -5.61
N LYS A 202 -18.25 17.72 -4.60
CA LYS A 202 -17.96 17.33 -3.20
C LYS A 202 -19.02 16.39 -2.63
N ASN A 203 -20.27 16.43 -3.14
CA ASN A 203 -21.35 15.55 -2.70
C ASN A 203 -21.15 14.12 -3.21
N VAL A 204 -20.77 13.96 -4.48
CA VAL A 204 -20.50 12.62 -5.01
C VAL A 204 -19.32 11.97 -4.33
N ILE A 205 -18.24 12.71 -4.09
CA ILE A 205 -17.06 12.22 -3.35
C ILE A 205 -17.47 11.73 -1.95
N SER A 206 -18.15 12.57 -1.19
CA SER A 206 -18.62 12.24 0.17
C SER A 206 -19.57 11.03 0.16
N ARG A 207 -20.54 10.99 -0.73
CA ARG A 207 -21.48 9.87 -0.85
C ARG A 207 -20.79 8.56 -1.16
N LYS A 208 -19.83 8.53 -2.10
CA LYS A 208 -19.08 7.31 -2.44
C LYS A 208 -18.21 6.84 -1.27
N PHE A 209 -17.51 7.76 -0.61
CA PHE A 209 -16.75 7.47 0.58
C PHE A 209 -17.62 6.86 1.68
N TYR A 210 -18.76 7.47 2.04
CA TYR A 210 -19.62 6.94 3.10
C TYR A 210 -20.35 5.65 2.72
N THR A 211 -20.58 5.42 1.43
CA THR A 211 -21.09 4.12 0.98
C THR A 211 -20.08 3.00 1.27
N LEU A 212 -18.80 3.23 0.95
CA LEU A 212 -17.72 2.31 1.27
C LEU A 212 -17.60 2.10 2.79
N VAL A 213 -17.44 3.17 3.54
CA VAL A 213 -17.24 3.16 5.00
C VAL A 213 -18.37 2.43 5.74
N ASN A 214 -19.62 2.75 5.41
CA ASN A 214 -20.78 2.10 6.03
C ASN A 214 -20.87 0.61 5.65
N GLY A 215 -20.47 0.25 4.44
CA GLY A 215 -20.36 -1.15 4.02
C GLY A 215 -19.35 -1.92 4.87
N LEU A 216 -18.15 -1.37 5.04
CA LEU A 216 -17.08 -1.95 5.87
C LEU A 216 -17.50 -2.00 7.34
N TYR A 217 -18.06 -0.93 7.90
CA TYR A 217 -18.51 -0.91 9.28
C TYR A 217 -19.62 -1.95 9.54
N ASN A 218 -20.58 -2.11 8.63
CA ASN A 218 -21.60 -3.13 8.77
C ASN A 218 -21.01 -4.55 8.75
N GLN A 219 -20.03 -4.81 7.91
CA GLN A 219 -19.30 -6.09 7.94
C GLN A 219 -18.61 -6.30 9.28
N TYR A 220 -17.83 -5.32 9.78
CA TYR A 220 -17.22 -5.34 11.10
C TYR A 220 -18.24 -5.65 12.21
N LYS A 221 -19.35 -4.95 12.21
CA LYS A 221 -20.39 -5.08 13.23
C LYS A 221 -20.94 -6.49 13.37
N PHE A 222 -21.16 -7.16 12.23
CA PHE A 222 -21.80 -8.47 12.18
C PHE A 222 -20.81 -9.65 12.03
N ALA A 223 -19.53 -9.39 11.76
CA ALA A 223 -18.52 -10.44 11.70
C ALA A 223 -18.18 -11.00 13.08
N GLY A 224 -18.10 -12.32 13.18
CA GLY A 224 -17.70 -13.00 14.43
C GLY A 224 -16.28 -12.67 14.87
N GLY A 225 -15.36 -12.44 13.92
CA GLY A 225 -13.96 -12.05 14.17
C GLY A 225 -13.73 -10.56 14.37
N LYS A 226 -14.78 -9.73 14.35
CA LYS A 226 -14.70 -8.28 14.50
C LYS A 226 -13.70 -7.59 13.56
N ILE A 227 -13.66 -8.06 12.32
CA ILE A 227 -12.96 -7.43 11.19
C ILE A 227 -13.86 -7.46 9.95
N SER A 228 -13.62 -6.55 9.01
CA SER A 228 -14.44 -6.42 7.81
C SER A 228 -13.93 -7.23 6.62
N LEU A 229 -12.97 -8.14 6.84
CA LEU A 229 -12.41 -8.98 5.80
C LEU A 229 -13.42 -10.04 5.33
N LYS A 230 -13.68 -10.13 4.03
CA LYS A 230 -14.62 -11.11 3.46
C LYS A 230 -13.97 -12.45 3.17
N LYS A 231 -12.72 -12.42 2.72
CA LYS A 231 -11.95 -13.58 2.34
C LYS A 231 -10.52 -13.43 2.82
N PHE A 232 -9.95 -14.52 3.29
CA PHE A 232 -8.54 -14.57 3.61
C PHE A 232 -7.78 -15.02 2.36
N GLU A 233 -7.05 -14.11 1.77
CA GLU A 233 -6.25 -14.32 0.57
C GLU A 233 -4.78 -13.93 0.86
N TRP A 234 -3.92 -14.12 -0.10
CA TRP A 234 -2.51 -13.75 0.03
C TRP A 234 -2.37 -12.25 0.36
N GLY A 235 -1.71 -11.93 1.47
CA GLY A 235 -1.60 -10.55 1.96
C GLY A 235 -2.80 -10.06 2.77
N SER A 236 -3.61 -10.96 3.34
CA SER A 236 -4.82 -10.62 4.10
C SER A 236 -4.58 -9.59 5.21
N ASN A 237 -3.40 -9.58 5.85
CA ASN A 237 -3.05 -8.58 6.87
C ASN A 237 -2.90 -7.16 6.29
N GLY A 238 -2.39 -7.05 5.07
CA GLY A 238 -2.35 -5.76 4.37
C GLY A 238 -3.76 -5.20 4.16
N GLU A 239 -4.69 -6.02 3.66
CA GLU A 239 -6.09 -5.62 3.48
C GLU A 239 -6.77 -5.26 4.81
N ILE A 240 -6.49 -6.00 5.89
CA ILE A 240 -6.99 -5.67 7.24
C ILE A 240 -6.49 -4.30 7.69
N ALA A 241 -5.21 -3.99 7.46
CA ALA A 241 -4.65 -2.67 7.78
C ALA A 241 -5.30 -1.55 6.96
N GLU A 242 -5.50 -1.76 5.65
CA GLU A 242 -6.20 -0.81 4.77
C GLU A 242 -7.61 -0.51 5.25
N ILE A 243 -8.38 -1.54 5.59
CA ILE A 243 -9.75 -1.37 6.11
C ILE A 243 -9.72 -0.59 7.42
N GLY A 244 -8.79 -0.91 8.33
CA GLY A 244 -8.59 -0.17 9.56
C GLY A 244 -8.31 1.32 9.30
N ALA A 245 -7.44 1.63 8.33
CA ALA A 245 -7.12 2.99 7.93
C ALA A 245 -8.33 3.73 7.33
N ILE A 246 -9.12 3.08 6.48
CA ILE A 246 -10.35 3.66 5.91
C ILE A 246 -11.33 4.06 7.04
N LEU A 247 -11.54 3.19 8.01
CA LEU A 247 -12.38 3.49 9.17
C LEU A 247 -11.77 4.61 10.04
N GLY A 248 -10.45 4.65 10.17
CA GLY A 248 -9.73 5.72 10.83
C GLY A 248 -9.94 7.09 10.16
N ILE A 249 -9.86 7.17 8.83
CA ILE A 249 -10.18 8.39 8.07
C ILE A 249 -11.63 8.81 8.32
N ALA A 250 -12.57 7.86 8.33
CA ALA A 250 -13.97 8.16 8.64
C ALA A 250 -14.13 8.76 10.05
N TYR A 251 -13.44 8.22 11.05
CA TYR A 251 -13.42 8.79 12.39
C TYR A 251 -12.84 10.20 12.42
N LEU A 252 -11.73 10.44 11.73
CA LEU A 252 -11.11 11.78 11.68
C LEU A 252 -12.06 12.84 11.12
N LYS A 253 -12.90 12.47 10.15
CA LYS A 253 -13.83 13.38 9.49
C LYS A 253 -15.18 13.55 10.23
N GLU A 254 -15.70 12.48 10.84
CA GLU A 254 -17.04 12.48 11.48
C GLU A 254 -17.02 12.54 13.00
N LYS A 255 -15.90 12.15 13.63
CA LYS A 255 -15.76 11.99 15.09
C LYS A 255 -16.78 10.99 15.71
N ASP A 256 -17.36 10.10 14.90
CA ASP A 256 -18.24 9.03 15.39
C ASP A 256 -17.40 7.86 15.93
N ALA A 257 -17.53 7.60 17.22
CA ALA A 257 -16.74 6.60 17.96
C ALA A 257 -16.80 5.19 17.35
N LYS A 258 -17.89 4.85 16.66
CA LYS A 258 -18.06 3.53 16.01
C LYS A 258 -16.96 3.24 14.98
N PHE A 259 -16.49 4.26 14.28
CA PHE A 259 -15.41 4.11 13.29
C PHE A 259 -14.05 3.93 13.98
N ALA A 260 -13.81 4.60 15.10
CA ALA A 260 -12.62 4.39 15.92
C ALA A 260 -12.55 2.98 16.50
N GLU A 261 -13.71 2.45 16.96
CA GLU A 261 -13.81 1.06 17.43
C GLU A 261 -13.47 0.07 16.31
N GLY A 262 -14.02 0.28 15.12
CA GLY A 262 -13.71 -0.54 13.95
C GLY A 262 -12.22 -0.47 13.58
N MET A 263 -11.63 0.72 13.55
CA MET A 263 -10.19 0.93 13.30
C MET A 263 -9.34 0.15 14.31
N LEU A 264 -9.62 0.31 15.60
CA LEU A 264 -8.89 -0.39 16.68
C LEU A 264 -9.02 -1.91 16.58
N SER A 265 -10.20 -2.40 16.20
CA SER A 265 -10.40 -3.84 16.06
C SER A 265 -9.53 -4.45 14.97
N HIS A 266 -9.37 -3.77 13.83
CA HIS A 266 -8.48 -4.20 12.75
C HIS A 266 -7.00 -4.11 13.16
N PHE A 267 -6.62 -3.04 13.85
CA PHE A 267 -5.28 -2.88 14.42
C PHE A 267 -4.95 -4.01 15.41
N ASN A 268 -5.84 -4.25 16.38
CA ASN A 268 -5.67 -5.29 17.39
C ASN A 268 -5.65 -6.70 16.79
N TYR A 269 -6.42 -6.94 15.71
CA TYR A 269 -6.35 -8.21 14.98
C TYR A 269 -4.93 -8.51 14.51
N ILE A 270 -4.27 -7.55 13.89
CA ILE A 270 -2.88 -7.71 13.41
C ILE A 270 -1.93 -7.93 14.59
N LEU A 271 -2.20 -7.33 15.75
CA LEU A 271 -1.36 -7.40 16.94
C LEU A 271 -1.70 -8.56 17.90
N GLY A 272 -2.43 -9.59 17.43
CA GLY A 272 -2.63 -10.83 18.17
C GLY A 272 -4.07 -11.12 18.61
N CYS A 273 -4.99 -10.15 18.54
CA CYS A 273 -6.42 -10.40 18.83
C CYS A 273 -7.10 -11.12 17.64
N ASN A 274 -6.55 -12.25 17.24
CA ASN A 274 -6.99 -13.06 16.11
C ASN A 274 -6.99 -14.55 16.46
N PRO A 275 -7.63 -15.43 15.65
CA PRO A 275 -7.76 -16.85 15.96
C PRO A 275 -6.45 -17.66 15.97
N THR A 276 -5.33 -17.09 15.53
CA THR A 276 -3.99 -17.72 15.56
C THR A 276 -3.18 -17.30 16.77
N GLU A 277 -3.59 -16.24 17.46
CA GLU A 277 -2.90 -15.62 18.59
C GLU A 277 -1.51 -15.04 18.23
N TYR A 278 -1.15 -14.97 16.95
CA TYR A 278 0.06 -14.32 16.49
C TYR A 278 -0.16 -12.80 16.41
N SER A 279 0.76 -12.05 17.03
CA SER A 279 1.05 -10.71 16.51
C SER A 279 1.73 -10.90 15.16
N PHE A 280 1.07 -10.51 14.09
CA PHE A 280 1.64 -10.63 12.75
C PHE A 280 2.74 -9.59 12.44
N VAL A 281 3.20 -8.88 13.46
CA VAL A 281 4.33 -7.94 13.41
C VAL A 281 5.52 -8.58 14.12
N THR A 282 6.62 -8.74 13.41
CA THR A 282 7.82 -9.40 13.95
C THR A 282 8.39 -8.66 15.16
N MET A 283 8.79 -9.43 16.17
CA MET A 283 9.35 -8.97 17.45
C MET A 283 8.42 -8.01 18.24
N PHE A 284 7.12 -8.10 17.99
CA PHE A 284 6.12 -7.35 18.72
C PHE A 284 5.07 -8.31 19.32
N GLY A 285 4.84 -8.21 20.65
CA GLY A 285 3.96 -9.13 21.39
C GLY A 285 4.68 -10.40 21.83
N ASP A 286 3.93 -11.32 22.46
CA ASP A 286 4.48 -12.55 23.05
C ASP A 286 4.66 -13.69 22.05
N LYS A 287 3.86 -13.69 20.98
CA LYS A 287 3.89 -14.70 19.90
C LYS A 287 3.87 -13.99 18.56
N TYR A 288 4.97 -14.03 17.84
CA TYR A 288 5.17 -13.37 16.55
C TYR A 288 5.84 -14.31 15.54
N PRO A 289 5.83 -13.98 14.23
CA PRO A 289 6.52 -14.76 13.20
C PRO A 289 8.03 -14.77 13.43
N GLU A 290 8.62 -15.95 13.54
CA GLU A 290 10.06 -16.14 13.72
C GLU A 290 10.75 -16.65 12.44
N LYS A 291 10.01 -17.36 11.57
CA LYS A 291 10.55 -18.04 10.39
C LYS A 291 9.96 -17.49 9.09
N LEU A 292 10.08 -16.18 8.88
CA LEU A 292 9.56 -15.53 7.69
C LEU A 292 10.09 -16.13 6.38
N HIS A 293 9.27 -16.12 5.34
CA HIS A 293 9.74 -16.32 3.98
C HIS A 293 10.46 -15.04 3.48
N ASP A 294 11.64 -14.80 4.03
CA ASP A 294 12.54 -13.71 3.63
C ASP A 294 13.92 -14.31 3.32
N ARG A 295 14.41 -14.07 2.11
CA ARG A 295 15.68 -14.62 1.62
C ARG A 295 16.87 -14.14 2.42
N ARG A 296 16.83 -12.89 2.89
CA ARG A 296 17.91 -12.28 3.71
C ARG A 296 18.00 -12.99 5.05
N MET A 297 16.89 -13.10 5.77
CA MET A 297 16.83 -13.82 7.05
C MET A 297 17.20 -15.29 6.92
N ALA A 298 16.72 -15.94 5.85
CA ALA A 298 17.01 -17.36 5.61
C ALA A 298 18.47 -17.67 5.29
N SER A 299 19.26 -16.64 4.96
CA SER A 299 20.66 -16.76 4.54
C SER A 299 21.66 -16.02 5.43
N ASP A 300 21.18 -15.32 6.46
CA ASP A 300 22.05 -14.75 7.48
C ASP A 300 22.33 -15.74 8.63
N ASN A 301 23.18 -15.35 9.54
CA ASN A 301 23.54 -16.16 10.72
C ASN A 301 22.76 -15.74 11.98
N TYR A 302 21.71 -14.94 11.83
CA TYR A 302 20.88 -14.47 12.94
C TYR A 302 19.63 -15.35 13.07
N ASN A 303 19.28 -15.70 14.30
CA ASN A 303 18.12 -16.54 14.58
C ASN A 303 16.83 -15.74 14.81
N TYR A 304 16.84 -14.43 14.61
CA TYR A 304 15.72 -13.56 14.91
C TYR A 304 15.35 -12.71 13.69
N PRO A 305 14.05 -12.49 13.43
CA PRO A 305 13.61 -11.58 12.39
C PRO A 305 14.01 -10.12 12.72
N LEU A 306 14.12 -9.28 11.70
CA LEU A 306 14.16 -7.84 11.92
C LEU A 306 12.81 -7.39 12.49
N PRO A 307 12.81 -6.46 13.49
CA PRO A 307 11.56 -6.01 14.11
C PRO A 307 10.70 -5.17 13.16
N GLY A 308 9.38 -5.28 13.30
CA GLY A 308 8.43 -4.40 12.64
C GLY A 308 7.94 -4.85 11.25
N TYR A 309 8.33 -6.03 10.76
CA TYR A 309 7.75 -6.56 9.52
C TYR A 309 6.35 -7.13 9.74
N VAL A 310 5.42 -6.78 8.86
CA VAL A 310 4.09 -7.37 8.80
C VAL A 310 4.10 -8.52 7.81
N CYS A 311 3.83 -9.75 8.26
CA CYS A 311 3.71 -10.90 7.36
C CYS A 311 2.33 -10.96 6.68
N GLY A 312 2.24 -11.72 5.58
CA GLY A 312 1.05 -11.82 4.73
C GLY A 312 -0.25 -12.17 5.44
N GLY A 313 -0.18 -13.05 6.45
CA GLY A 313 -1.34 -13.46 7.25
C GLY A 313 -2.04 -14.71 6.72
N ALA A 314 -3.16 -15.04 7.34
CA ALA A 314 -3.89 -16.27 7.04
C ALA A 314 -4.36 -16.33 5.58
N ASN A 315 -4.15 -17.50 4.91
CA ASN A 315 -4.54 -17.74 3.53
C ASN A 315 -4.80 -19.26 3.30
N PRO A 316 -6.04 -19.72 3.14
CA PRO A 316 -6.32 -21.13 2.91
C PRO A 316 -6.19 -21.58 1.44
N ASN A 317 -5.95 -20.65 0.51
CA ASN A 317 -6.11 -20.93 -0.92
C ASN A 317 -4.82 -21.46 -1.58
N GLN A 318 -3.63 -21.17 -1.03
CA GLN A 318 -2.34 -21.46 -1.66
C GLN A 318 -1.36 -22.12 -0.68
N ILE A 319 -1.78 -23.26 -0.12
CA ILE A 319 -1.10 -24.01 0.94
C ILE A 319 -0.31 -25.22 0.43
N SER A 320 0.07 -25.21 -0.84
CA SER A 320 0.93 -26.27 -1.41
C SER A 320 2.43 -25.99 -1.22
N ASP A 321 2.79 -24.79 -0.80
CA ASP A 321 4.17 -24.31 -0.63
C ASP A 321 4.94 -25.10 0.45
N CYS A 322 4.35 -25.33 1.62
CA CYS A 322 4.88 -26.21 2.67
C CYS A 322 4.22 -27.58 2.71
N GLY A 323 3.29 -27.86 1.82
CA GLY A 323 2.44 -29.04 1.88
C GLY A 323 1.25 -28.86 2.83
N ARG A 324 0.05 -29.09 2.30
CA ARG A 324 -1.24 -28.84 2.96
C ARG A 324 -1.36 -29.40 4.38
N ASN A 325 -0.79 -30.58 4.62
CA ASN A 325 -0.91 -31.28 5.91
C ASN A 325 -0.04 -30.64 7.02
N ASN A 326 0.85 -29.75 6.69
CA ASN A 326 1.70 -29.06 7.67
C ASN A 326 1.03 -27.79 8.24
N TYR A 327 -0.04 -27.33 7.62
CA TYR A 327 -0.82 -26.23 8.15
C TYR A 327 -1.68 -26.65 9.35
N PRO A 328 -1.62 -25.92 10.48
CA PRO A 328 -2.31 -26.33 11.72
C PRO A 328 -3.83 -26.28 11.60
N SER A 329 -4.35 -25.52 10.64
CA SER A 329 -5.79 -25.41 10.36
C SER A 329 -6.01 -24.98 8.92
N LEU A 330 -7.10 -25.44 8.31
CA LEU A 330 -7.57 -24.99 6.99
C LEU A 330 -8.76 -24.02 7.11
N ALA A 331 -9.19 -23.69 8.33
CA ALA A 331 -10.19 -22.66 8.54
C ALA A 331 -9.60 -21.28 8.14
N PRO A 332 -10.32 -20.46 7.35
CA PRO A 332 -9.73 -19.28 6.72
C PRO A 332 -8.90 -18.38 7.65
N ALA A 333 -9.46 -17.93 8.77
CA ALA A 333 -8.77 -17.06 9.71
C ALA A 333 -7.67 -17.75 10.56
N ARG A 334 -7.53 -19.08 10.45
CA ARG A 334 -6.56 -19.91 11.20
C ARG A 334 -5.53 -20.58 10.31
N CYS A 335 -5.64 -20.43 9.00
CA CYS A 335 -4.74 -21.03 8.02
C CYS A 335 -3.47 -20.18 7.89
N TYR A 336 -2.59 -20.29 8.86
CA TYR A 336 -1.30 -19.61 8.95
C TYR A 336 -0.24 -20.59 9.45
N LEU A 337 0.95 -20.53 8.88
CA LEU A 337 2.07 -21.38 9.24
C LEU A 337 3.35 -20.53 9.33
N ASP A 338 3.96 -20.47 10.53
CA ASP A 338 5.24 -19.81 10.75
C ASP A 338 6.40 -20.73 10.37
N GLU A 339 6.57 -20.95 9.08
CA GLU A 339 7.69 -21.69 8.50
C GLU A 339 8.19 -20.97 7.23
N GLN A 340 9.49 -21.01 7.00
CA GLN A 340 10.14 -20.37 5.85
C GLN A 340 9.57 -20.78 4.50
N CYS A 341 9.12 -22.02 4.36
CA CYS A 341 8.51 -22.50 3.11
C CYS A 341 7.15 -21.86 2.84
N SER A 342 6.46 -21.34 3.86
CA SER A 342 5.12 -20.77 3.73
C SER A 342 5.14 -19.35 3.15
N TYR A 343 5.50 -19.20 1.88
CA TYR A 343 5.45 -17.90 1.23
C TYR A 343 4.02 -17.36 1.13
N SER A 344 3.02 -18.22 1.02
CA SER A 344 1.62 -17.81 0.87
C SER A 344 1.02 -17.15 2.13
N THR A 345 1.59 -17.40 3.32
CA THR A 345 1.09 -16.84 4.59
C THR A 345 2.15 -16.07 5.37
N ASN A 346 3.43 -16.38 5.19
CA ASN A 346 4.53 -15.89 6.01
C ASN A 346 5.58 -15.05 5.25
N GLU A 347 5.27 -14.66 4.01
CA GLU A 347 6.05 -13.69 3.25
C GLU A 347 5.84 -12.27 3.79
N ILE A 348 6.78 -11.39 3.51
CA ILE A 348 6.68 -9.94 3.78
C ILE A 348 6.71 -9.16 2.47
N ALA A 349 6.01 -8.04 2.44
CA ALA A 349 6.01 -7.15 1.28
C ALA A 349 5.80 -5.69 1.69
N ILE A 350 6.34 -4.75 0.89
CA ILE A 350 6.24 -3.31 1.14
C ILE A 350 4.78 -2.87 1.19
N ASN A 351 3.95 -3.35 0.27
CA ASN A 351 2.54 -3.02 0.16
C ASN A 351 1.67 -3.55 1.32
N TRP A 352 2.16 -4.46 2.15
CA TRP A 352 1.47 -4.88 3.39
C TRP A 352 1.95 -4.09 4.61
N ASN A 353 3.20 -3.63 4.59
CA ASN A 353 3.77 -2.80 5.64
C ASN A 353 3.27 -1.35 5.57
N ALA A 354 3.14 -0.79 4.37
CA ALA A 354 2.73 0.60 4.17
C ALA A 354 1.36 0.95 4.81
N PRO A 355 0.28 0.17 4.63
CA PRO A 355 -0.98 0.43 5.32
C PRO A 355 -0.88 0.30 6.84
N MET A 356 -0.01 -0.58 7.35
CA MET A 356 0.21 -0.68 8.80
C MET A 356 0.91 0.57 9.35
N VAL A 357 1.83 1.20 8.61
CA VAL A 357 2.41 2.50 8.98
C VAL A 357 1.34 3.57 9.10
N LEU A 358 0.42 3.65 8.12
CA LEU A 358 -0.71 4.58 8.16
C LEU A 358 -1.63 4.31 9.36
N LEU A 359 -2.03 3.07 9.56
CA LEU A 359 -2.93 2.66 10.65
C LEU A 359 -2.30 2.91 12.03
N THR A 360 -1.02 2.57 12.21
CA THR A 360 -0.28 2.83 13.45
C THR A 360 -0.20 4.32 13.74
N GLY A 361 0.13 5.14 12.74
CA GLY A 361 0.14 6.60 12.85
C GLY A 361 -1.23 7.16 13.28
N MET A 362 -2.32 6.64 12.71
CA MET A 362 -3.68 7.02 13.10
C MET A 362 -3.99 6.67 14.56
N VAL A 363 -3.73 5.42 14.96
CA VAL A 363 -3.98 4.97 16.32
C VAL A 363 -3.19 5.82 17.32
N ASN A 364 -1.90 6.04 17.03
CA ASN A 364 -1.07 6.87 17.90
C ASN A 364 -1.61 8.30 18.01
N ASN A 365 -1.92 8.97 16.91
CA ASN A 365 -2.41 10.36 16.94
C ASN A 365 -3.80 10.50 17.57
N ILE A 366 -4.68 9.50 17.43
CA ILE A 366 -6.03 9.54 17.99
C ILE A 366 -6.03 9.28 19.50
N TYR A 367 -5.14 8.44 20.00
CA TYR A 367 -5.17 7.97 21.39
C TYR A 367 -4.03 8.46 22.28
N SER A 368 -2.88 8.87 21.73
CA SER A 368 -1.77 9.42 22.53
C SER A 368 -1.94 10.91 22.85
N ALA A 369 -2.85 11.61 22.21
CA ALA A 369 -3.16 13.03 22.44
C ALA A 369 -4.10 13.27 23.65
N LYS A 370 -4.28 12.27 24.52
CA LYS A 370 -5.05 12.37 25.78
C LYS A 370 -4.08 12.31 26.98
#